data_98df4eddeba25e3dd301c7d5b29b2943
#
_entry.id   98df4eddeba25e3dd301c7d5b29b2943
#
_cell.length_a   1.000
_cell.length_b   1.000
_cell.length_c   1.000
_cell.angle_alpha   90.00
_cell.angle_beta   90.00
_cell.angle_gamma   90.00
#
_symmetry.space_group_name_H-M   'P 1'
#
loop_
_entity.id
_entity.type
_entity.pdbx_description
1 polymer ?
#
loop_
_entity_poly.entity_id
_entity_poly.type
_entity_poly.pdbx_seq_one_letter_code
_entity_poly.pdbx_strand_id
1 'polypeptide(L)'
;ENDLERRLDAQQLDLLTAQGTQVIAMDVLENNTLGAADMVLPAASYAESEGTLVNMEGRAQRYFPVFEPAAERLPSWQWLLKLATETGHKSLSKLQHFDQVVAACAETQADLSGLIDAAPGHSFRDRGLKIPRQTHRYSGRTAMNAAVSVHEPQVPKDTETALSYSMEGLNRDQPS
;
A
#
# COMPACT_ATOMS: atom_id res chain seq x y z
N GLU A 1 2.16 -1.20 -11.72
CA GLU A 1 0.72 -1.05 -11.99
C GLU A 1 0.40 0.05 -13.01
N ASN A 2 1.36 0.86 -13.38
CA ASN A 2 1.21 1.95 -14.35
C ASN A 2 2.01 1.67 -15.61
N ASP A 3 1.51 0.74 -16.42
CA ASP A 3 2.07 0.50 -17.75
C ASP A 3 2.00 1.79 -18.58
N LEU A 4 3.15 2.25 -19.04
CA LEU A 4 3.28 3.50 -19.80
C LEU A 4 2.55 3.45 -21.12
N GLU A 5 2.43 2.28 -21.76
CA GLU A 5 1.67 2.11 -23.01
C GLU A 5 0.18 2.47 -22.87
N ARG A 6 -0.35 2.44 -21.65
CA ARG A 6 -1.74 2.85 -21.38
C ARG A 6 -1.90 4.35 -21.17
N ARG A 7 -0.80 5.08 -21.03
CA ARG A 7 -0.82 6.49 -20.63
C ARG A 7 -0.18 7.42 -21.64
N LEU A 8 0.74 6.89 -22.41
CA LEU A 8 1.54 7.64 -23.38
C LEU A 8 1.23 7.13 -24.78
N ASP A 9 1.26 8.03 -25.77
CA ASP A 9 1.22 7.65 -27.16
C ASP A 9 2.59 7.13 -27.65
N ALA A 10 2.63 6.56 -28.86
CA ALA A 10 3.83 5.96 -29.41
C ALA A 10 5.00 6.97 -29.54
N GLN A 11 4.72 8.24 -29.86
CA GLN A 11 5.76 9.26 -29.97
C GLN A 11 6.37 9.61 -28.61
N GLN A 12 5.55 9.66 -27.59
CA GLN A 12 6.00 9.91 -26.21
C GLN A 12 6.83 8.75 -25.67
N LEU A 13 6.44 7.50 -25.99
CA LEU A 13 7.22 6.30 -25.64
C LEU A 13 8.57 6.29 -26.37
N ASP A 14 8.58 6.59 -27.65
CA ASP A 14 9.82 6.68 -28.44
C ASP A 14 10.79 7.74 -27.88
N LEU A 15 10.27 8.86 -27.38
CA LEU A 15 11.09 9.88 -26.73
C LEU A 15 11.70 9.39 -25.42
N LEU A 16 10.96 8.61 -24.64
CA LEU A 16 11.46 8.04 -23.37
C LEU A 16 12.54 6.99 -23.60
N THR A 17 12.45 6.24 -24.71
CA THR A 17 13.39 5.16 -25.06
C THR A 17 14.42 5.59 -26.09
N ALA A 18 14.48 6.90 -26.42
CA ALA A 18 15.41 7.43 -27.40
C ALA A 18 16.88 7.14 -27.04
N GLN A 19 17.74 7.04 -28.05
CA GLN A 19 19.16 6.76 -27.85
C GLN A 19 19.80 7.72 -26.84
N GLY A 20 20.44 7.14 -25.82
CA GLY A 20 21.10 7.88 -24.75
C GLY A 20 20.24 8.09 -23.48
N THR A 21 18.97 7.71 -23.50
CA THR A 21 18.14 7.69 -22.32
C THR A 21 18.27 6.32 -21.64
N GLN A 22 18.58 6.31 -20.34
CA GLN A 22 18.53 5.09 -19.53
C GLN A 22 17.22 5.05 -18.75
N VAL A 23 16.49 3.96 -18.90
CA VAL A 23 15.19 3.77 -18.26
C VAL A 23 15.36 2.82 -17.09
N ILE A 24 15.11 3.32 -15.89
CA ILE A 24 15.04 2.51 -14.66
C ILE A 24 13.57 2.40 -14.28
N ALA A 25 13.03 1.20 -14.29
CA ALA A 25 11.65 0.95 -13.93
C ALA A 25 11.54 0.29 -12.56
N MET A 26 10.55 0.74 -11.77
CA MET A 26 10.18 0.13 -10.50
C MET A 26 8.71 -0.28 -10.56
N ASP A 27 8.43 -1.55 -10.46
CA ASP A 27 7.05 -2.02 -10.40
C ASP A 27 6.93 -3.32 -9.59
N VAL A 28 5.70 -3.62 -9.21
CA VAL A 28 5.30 -4.80 -8.45
C VAL A 28 4.99 -5.98 -9.37
N LEU A 29 4.43 -5.68 -10.54
CA LEU A 29 3.97 -6.65 -11.52
C LEU A 29 4.70 -6.45 -12.86
N GLU A 30 4.94 -7.55 -13.53
CA GLU A 30 5.47 -7.54 -14.88
C GLU A 30 4.49 -6.86 -15.85
N ASN A 31 5.00 -5.96 -16.68
CA ASN A 31 4.25 -5.24 -17.69
C ASN A 31 5.18 -4.84 -18.86
N ASN A 32 4.61 -4.29 -19.93
CA ASN A 32 5.37 -3.95 -21.14
C ASN A 32 6.45 -2.88 -20.88
N THR A 33 6.20 -1.96 -19.95
CA THR A 33 7.19 -0.93 -19.58
C THR A 33 8.47 -1.56 -19.03
N LEU A 34 8.37 -2.64 -18.26
CA LEU A 34 9.54 -3.33 -17.71
C LEU A 34 10.36 -4.00 -18.82
N GLY A 35 9.69 -4.45 -19.90
CA GLY A 35 10.36 -5.03 -21.07
C GLY A 35 11.22 -4.03 -21.85
N ALA A 36 10.90 -2.74 -21.76
CA ALA A 36 11.64 -1.65 -22.41
C ALA A 36 12.67 -0.97 -21.47
N ALA A 37 12.76 -1.38 -20.22
CA ALA A 37 13.65 -0.77 -19.23
C ALA A 37 15.06 -1.38 -19.30
N ASP A 38 16.09 -0.53 -19.15
CA ASP A 38 17.49 -0.97 -19.04
C ASP A 38 17.78 -1.63 -17.68
N MET A 39 17.03 -1.20 -16.65
CA MET A 39 17.13 -1.76 -15.31
C MET A 39 15.75 -1.85 -14.66
N VAL A 40 15.49 -2.99 -14.03
CA VAL A 40 14.24 -3.22 -13.30
C VAL A 40 14.57 -3.41 -11.81
N LEU A 41 13.92 -2.62 -10.96
CA LEU A 41 13.99 -2.70 -9.52
C LEU A 41 12.67 -3.28 -8.98
N PRO A 42 12.68 -4.48 -8.38
CA PRO A 42 11.46 -5.11 -7.90
C PRO A 42 10.89 -4.34 -6.69
N ALA A 43 9.75 -3.70 -6.90
CA ALA A 43 9.08 -2.94 -5.86
C ALA A 43 8.20 -3.84 -4.98
N ALA A 44 8.14 -3.52 -3.69
CA ALA A 44 7.19 -4.12 -2.77
C ALA A 44 5.77 -3.62 -3.05
N SER A 45 4.79 -4.50 -2.88
CA SER A 45 3.38 -4.14 -2.99
C SER A 45 2.94 -3.20 -1.84
N TYR A 46 1.76 -2.60 -1.97
CA TYR A 46 1.20 -1.79 -0.88
C TYR A 46 1.00 -2.56 0.43
N ALA A 47 0.82 -3.88 0.37
CA ALA A 47 0.70 -4.73 1.54
C ALA A 47 2.05 -5.06 2.19
N GLU A 48 3.14 -4.91 1.45
CA GLU A 48 4.53 -5.15 1.88
C GLU A 48 5.30 -3.86 2.18
N SER A 49 4.67 -2.71 2.01
CA SER A 49 5.31 -1.39 2.18
C SER A 49 4.51 -0.48 3.10
N GLU A 50 5.14 0.58 3.51
CA GLU A 50 4.49 1.69 4.19
C GLU A 50 4.51 2.94 3.32
N GLY A 51 3.51 3.79 3.49
CA GLY A 51 3.39 4.99 2.70
C GLY A 51 2.34 5.95 3.25
N THR A 52 2.23 7.10 2.61
CA THR A 52 1.16 8.07 2.85
C THR A 52 0.53 8.43 1.51
N LEU A 53 -0.76 8.20 1.39
CA LEU A 53 -1.53 8.59 0.22
C LEU A 53 -2.33 9.85 0.53
N VAL A 54 -2.37 10.75 -0.44
CA VAL A 54 -3.19 11.97 -0.36
C VAL A 54 -4.26 11.89 -1.43
N ASN A 55 -5.52 12.02 -1.04
CA ASN A 55 -6.64 12.01 -1.98
C ASN A 55 -6.84 13.39 -2.63
N MET A 56 -7.79 13.48 -3.57
CA MET A 56 -8.09 14.73 -4.27
C MET A 56 -8.62 15.86 -3.36
N GLU A 57 -9.11 15.51 -2.17
CA GLU A 57 -9.57 16.46 -1.15
C GLU A 57 -8.43 16.94 -0.24
N GLY A 58 -7.19 16.53 -0.50
CA GLY A 58 -6.03 16.86 0.34
C GLY A 58 -5.94 16.07 1.65
N ARG A 59 -6.73 15.00 1.80
CA ARG A 59 -6.69 14.15 3.00
C ARG A 59 -5.54 13.17 2.91
N ALA A 60 -4.60 13.28 3.85
CA ALA A 60 -3.48 12.36 3.98
C ALA A 60 -3.87 11.13 4.82
N GLN A 61 -3.53 9.95 4.33
CA GLN A 61 -3.77 8.68 5.00
C GLN A 61 -2.49 7.84 5.00
N ARG A 62 -2.02 7.51 6.19
CA ARG A 62 -0.88 6.60 6.38
C ARG A 62 -1.34 5.16 6.26
N TYR A 63 -0.58 4.35 5.54
CA TYR A 63 -0.72 2.90 5.54
C TYR A 63 0.57 2.22 6.01
N PHE A 64 0.45 1.02 6.53
CA PHE A 64 1.54 0.24 7.10
C PHE A 64 1.60 -1.13 6.45
N PRO A 65 2.78 -1.77 6.38
CA PRO A 65 2.90 -3.10 5.83
C PRO A 65 2.11 -4.11 6.67
N VAL A 66 1.50 -5.07 6.00
CA VAL A 66 0.81 -6.20 6.60
C VAL A 66 1.79 -7.36 6.83
N PHE A 67 2.74 -7.51 5.93
CA PHE A 67 3.82 -8.51 5.98
C PHE A 67 5.11 -7.96 5.37
N GLU A 68 6.21 -8.64 5.65
CA GLU A 68 7.51 -8.27 5.12
C GLU A 68 7.60 -8.61 3.62
N PRO A 69 8.29 -7.79 2.83
CA PRO A 69 8.54 -8.08 1.43
C PRO A 69 9.29 -9.41 1.27
N ALA A 70 8.85 -10.22 0.32
CA ALA A 70 9.53 -11.47 0.00
C ALA A 70 10.68 -11.22 -0.99
N ALA A 71 11.72 -12.05 -0.89
CA ALA A 71 12.90 -12.02 -1.76
C ALA A 71 13.61 -10.64 -1.76
N GLU A 72 13.98 -10.15 -2.93
CA GLU A 72 14.75 -8.90 -3.10
C GLU A 72 13.86 -7.66 -3.27
N ARG A 73 12.54 -7.79 -3.08
CA ARG A 73 11.62 -6.67 -3.19
C ARG A 73 11.82 -5.68 -2.06
N LEU A 74 11.81 -4.40 -2.39
CA LEU A 74 11.87 -3.32 -1.42
C LEU A 74 10.77 -2.28 -1.71
N PRO A 75 10.27 -1.59 -0.66
CA PRO A 75 9.47 -0.39 -0.86
C PRO A 75 10.16 0.60 -1.81
N SER A 76 9.40 1.22 -2.72
CA SER A 76 9.96 2.11 -3.74
C SER A 76 10.81 3.25 -3.15
N TRP A 77 10.42 3.78 -1.99
CA TRP A 77 11.20 4.81 -1.30
C TRP A 77 12.58 4.32 -0.84
N GLN A 78 12.71 3.05 -0.46
CA GLN A 78 14.01 2.46 -0.09
C GLN A 78 14.89 2.26 -1.32
N TRP A 79 14.32 1.87 -2.47
CA TRP A 79 15.07 1.83 -3.73
C TRP A 79 15.61 3.21 -4.09
N LEU A 80 14.78 4.27 -3.99
CA LEU A 80 15.22 5.63 -4.25
C LEU A 80 16.34 6.09 -3.33
N LEU A 81 16.28 5.75 -2.03
CA LEU A 81 17.36 6.05 -1.10
C LEU A 81 18.65 5.30 -1.41
N LYS A 82 18.57 4.04 -1.82
CA LYS A 82 19.73 3.28 -2.27
C LYS A 82 20.36 3.91 -3.50
N LEU A 83 19.57 4.23 -4.52
CA LEU A 83 20.05 4.91 -5.72
C LEU A 83 20.69 6.27 -5.38
N ALA A 84 20.07 7.06 -4.52
CA ALA A 84 20.62 8.33 -4.08
C ALA A 84 21.97 8.16 -3.35
N THR A 85 22.12 7.11 -2.56
CA THR A 85 23.35 6.80 -1.86
C THR A 85 24.46 6.45 -2.85
N GLU A 86 24.20 5.56 -3.80
CA GLU A 86 25.14 5.12 -4.82
C GLU A 86 25.54 6.26 -5.77
N THR A 87 24.62 7.19 -6.05
CA THR A 87 24.89 8.38 -6.86
C THR A 87 25.50 9.57 -6.08
N GLY A 88 25.81 9.36 -4.81
CA GLY A 88 26.56 10.35 -3.99
C GLY A 88 25.71 11.43 -3.31
N HIS A 89 24.39 11.28 -3.29
CA HIS A 89 23.47 12.20 -2.57
C HIS A 89 23.47 11.96 -1.05
N LYS A 90 24.54 12.36 -0.39
CA LYS A 90 24.78 12.10 1.05
C LYS A 90 23.69 12.64 1.99
N SER A 91 22.93 13.63 1.59
CA SER A 91 21.83 14.17 2.41
C SER A 91 20.70 13.14 2.57
N LEU A 92 20.41 12.38 1.53
CA LEU A 92 19.35 11.36 1.51
C LEU A 92 19.76 10.05 2.18
N SER A 93 21.05 9.71 2.18
CA SER A 93 21.56 8.49 2.82
C SER A 93 21.38 8.47 4.35
N LYS A 94 21.06 9.60 4.96
CA LYS A 94 20.76 9.70 6.39
C LYS A 94 19.34 9.28 6.76
N LEU A 95 18.46 9.18 5.76
CA LEU A 95 17.07 8.79 5.97
C LEU A 95 16.97 7.27 6.10
N GLN A 96 16.59 6.80 7.26
CA GLN A 96 16.50 5.36 7.58
C GLN A 96 15.07 4.86 7.73
N HIS A 97 14.13 5.78 8.05
CA HIS A 97 12.75 5.47 8.32
C HIS A 97 11.83 6.32 7.45
N PHE A 98 10.70 5.79 7.08
CA PHE A 98 9.73 6.48 6.23
C PHE A 98 9.25 7.82 6.83
N ASP A 99 9.14 7.94 8.15
CA ASP A 99 8.78 9.21 8.81
C ASP A 99 9.79 10.31 8.53
N GLN A 100 11.08 9.96 8.41
CA GLN A 100 12.12 10.92 8.02
C GLN A 100 11.98 11.33 6.56
N VAL A 101 11.56 10.42 5.68
CA VAL A 101 11.25 10.74 4.28
C VAL A 101 10.07 11.69 4.21
N VAL A 102 8.99 11.44 4.97
CA VAL A 102 7.83 12.33 5.05
C VAL A 102 8.23 13.72 5.56
N ALA A 103 9.05 13.79 6.61
CA ALA A 103 9.56 15.04 7.14
C ALA A 103 10.38 15.81 6.08
N ALA A 104 11.28 15.15 5.38
CA ALA A 104 12.08 15.78 4.32
C ALA A 104 11.20 16.27 3.15
N CYS A 105 10.16 15.53 2.78
CA CYS A 105 9.19 15.98 1.78
C CYS A 105 8.42 17.22 2.25
N ALA A 106 7.97 17.24 3.51
CA ALA A 106 7.24 18.36 4.09
C ALA A 106 8.11 19.63 4.21
N GLU A 107 9.41 19.48 4.45
CA GLU A 107 10.36 20.59 4.48
C GLU A 107 10.64 21.17 3.09
N THR A 108 10.65 20.34 2.06
CA THR A 108 11.01 20.75 0.70
C THR A 108 9.83 21.23 -0.13
N GLN A 109 8.61 20.81 0.21
CA GLN A 109 7.40 21.16 -0.53
C GLN A 109 6.34 21.73 0.41
N ALA A 110 6.01 23.00 0.22
CA ALA A 110 5.05 23.71 1.07
C ALA A 110 3.66 23.03 1.10
N ASP A 111 3.20 22.49 -0.02
CA ASP A 111 1.91 21.80 -0.13
C ASP A 111 1.86 20.50 0.70
N LEU A 112 3.01 19.95 1.05
CA LEU A 112 3.14 18.73 1.86
C LEU A 112 3.45 19.03 3.34
N SER A 113 3.57 20.29 3.73
CA SER A 113 3.95 20.67 5.10
C SER A 113 3.01 20.13 6.19
N GLY A 114 1.73 19.98 5.88
CA GLY A 114 0.73 19.42 6.78
C GLY A 114 0.75 17.89 6.95
N LEU A 115 1.57 17.16 6.21
CA LEU A 115 1.59 15.69 6.26
C LEU A 115 2.00 15.14 7.63
N ILE A 116 2.92 15.84 8.33
CA ILE A 116 3.43 15.39 9.63
C ILE A 116 2.31 15.38 10.67
N ASP A 117 1.42 16.37 10.63
CA ASP A 117 0.31 16.51 11.56
C ASP A 117 -0.92 15.70 11.15
N ALA A 118 -1.09 15.47 9.85
CA ALA A 118 -2.26 14.81 9.28
C ALA A 118 -2.19 13.27 9.31
N ALA A 119 -0.98 12.70 9.29
CA ALA A 119 -0.78 11.26 9.22
C ALA A 119 -0.01 10.76 10.45
N PRO A 120 -0.44 9.67 11.08
CA PRO A 120 0.25 9.12 12.26
C PRO A 120 1.64 8.60 11.89
N GLY A 121 2.62 8.79 12.78
CA GLY A 121 3.97 8.26 12.63
C GLY A 121 4.05 6.74 12.78
N HIS A 122 5.23 6.19 12.51
CA HIS A 122 5.50 4.74 12.59
C HIS A 122 5.21 4.12 13.97
N SER A 123 5.43 4.87 15.03
CA SER A 123 5.21 4.43 16.41
C SER A 123 3.74 4.50 16.86
N PHE A 124 2.87 5.06 16.04
CA PHE A 124 1.46 5.19 16.39
C PHE A 124 0.84 3.83 16.71
N ARG A 125 0.09 3.81 17.81
CA ARG A 125 -0.74 2.66 18.22
C ARG A 125 -2.05 3.19 18.80
N ASP A 126 -3.14 2.58 18.39
CA ASP A 126 -4.45 2.77 19.03
C ASP A 126 -4.82 1.47 19.76
N ARG A 127 -4.99 1.54 21.07
CA ARG A 127 -5.28 0.37 21.92
C ARG A 127 -4.32 -0.81 21.71
N GLY A 128 -3.03 -0.51 21.49
CA GLY A 128 -1.99 -1.49 21.21
C GLY A 128 -1.95 -2.00 19.76
N LEU A 129 -2.87 -1.57 18.91
CA LEU A 129 -2.92 -1.96 17.49
C LEU A 129 -2.26 -0.90 16.61
N LYS A 130 -1.52 -1.35 15.61
CA LYS A 130 -0.88 -0.49 14.61
C LYS A 130 -1.92 0.22 13.71
N ILE A 131 -3.01 -0.47 13.42
CA ILE A 131 -4.15 0.03 12.67
C ILE A 131 -5.39 -0.16 13.53
N PRO A 132 -6.13 0.91 13.85
CA PRO A 132 -7.39 0.77 14.57
C PRO A 132 -8.39 -0.01 13.71
N ARG A 133 -8.82 -1.16 14.23
CA ARG A 133 -9.83 -2.00 13.58
C ARG A 133 -11.21 -1.74 14.19
N GLN A 134 -11.59 -0.49 14.29
CA GLN A 134 -12.97 -0.14 14.61
C GLN A 134 -13.73 0.12 13.32
N THR A 135 -14.67 -0.76 13.02
CA THR A 135 -15.67 -0.50 12.01
C THR A 135 -16.76 0.38 12.62
N HIS A 136 -17.45 1.19 11.82
CA HIS A 136 -18.66 1.92 12.26
C HIS A 136 -19.78 0.97 12.67
N ARG A 137 -19.72 -0.27 12.27
CA ARG A 137 -20.58 -1.35 12.73
C ARG A 137 -19.92 -1.99 13.94
N TYR A 138 -20.68 -2.12 15.03
CA TYR A 138 -20.22 -2.71 16.25
C TYR A 138 -19.46 -4.02 15.98
N SER A 139 -18.14 -3.98 16.13
CA SER A 139 -17.20 -5.10 16.05
C SER A 139 -17.22 -5.96 14.77
N GLY A 140 -17.75 -5.51 13.66
CA GLY A 140 -17.96 -6.37 12.48
C GLY A 140 -18.99 -7.48 12.71
N ARG A 141 -19.60 -7.51 13.88
CA ARG A 141 -20.52 -8.56 14.33
C ARG A 141 -21.86 -8.58 13.59
N THR A 142 -22.18 -7.53 12.84
CA THR A 142 -23.42 -7.58 12.07
C THR A 142 -23.44 -8.76 11.14
N ALA A 143 -22.28 -9.08 10.53
CA ALA A 143 -22.17 -10.28 9.72
C ALA A 143 -21.94 -11.53 10.57
N MET A 144 -21.05 -11.48 11.57
CA MET A 144 -20.72 -12.64 12.40
C MET A 144 -21.84 -13.12 13.34
N ASN A 145 -22.79 -12.26 13.68
CA ASN A 145 -23.92 -12.59 14.56
C ASN A 145 -25.29 -12.33 13.90
N ALA A 146 -25.35 -12.19 12.58
CA ALA A 146 -26.62 -12.03 11.88
C ALA A 146 -27.59 -13.19 12.19
N ALA A 147 -27.06 -14.40 12.27
CA ALA A 147 -27.83 -15.59 12.68
C ALA A 147 -28.34 -15.57 14.13
N VAL A 148 -27.89 -14.62 14.93
CA VAL A 148 -28.29 -14.45 16.36
C VAL A 148 -29.25 -13.28 16.51
N SER A 149 -29.49 -12.49 15.49
CA SER A 149 -30.45 -11.40 15.51
C SER A 149 -31.86 -11.95 15.64
N VAL A 150 -32.62 -11.43 16.60
CA VAL A 150 -34.03 -11.84 16.86
C VAL A 150 -34.94 -11.50 15.66
N HIS A 151 -34.49 -10.64 14.77
CA HIS A 151 -35.28 -10.10 13.66
C HIS A 151 -34.83 -10.60 12.28
N GLU A 152 -33.74 -11.37 12.21
CA GLU A 152 -33.24 -11.91 10.96
C GLU A 152 -33.41 -13.42 10.90
N PRO A 153 -33.83 -13.97 9.75
CA PRO A 153 -33.87 -15.43 9.60
C PRO A 153 -32.49 -16.02 9.76
N GLN A 154 -32.41 -17.19 10.37
CA GLN A 154 -31.13 -17.91 10.47
C GLN A 154 -30.58 -18.21 9.07
N VAL A 155 -29.27 -18.04 8.93
CA VAL A 155 -28.60 -18.42 7.68
C VAL A 155 -28.89 -19.89 7.38
N PRO A 156 -29.29 -20.24 6.15
CA PRO A 156 -29.52 -21.62 5.78
C PRO A 156 -28.30 -22.49 6.08
N LYS A 157 -28.55 -23.70 6.58
CA LYS A 157 -27.51 -24.72 6.80
C LYS A 157 -27.02 -25.26 5.47
N ASP A 158 -26.20 -24.49 4.77
CA ASP A 158 -25.58 -24.93 3.54
C ASP A 158 -24.07 -25.02 3.77
N THR A 159 -23.61 -26.23 4.06
CA THR A 159 -22.19 -26.50 4.33
C THR A 159 -21.34 -26.55 3.07
N GLU A 160 -21.96 -26.56 1.88
CA GLU A 160 -21.25 -26.64 0.62
C GLU A 160 -20.95 -25.28 0.02
N THR A 161 -21.60 -24.22 0.49
CA THR A 161 -21.29 -22.85 0.02
C THR A 161 -20.21 -22.18 0.86
N ALA A 162 -19.29 -21.52 0.19
CA ALA A 162 -18.28 -20.68 0.85
C ALA A 162 -18.89 -19.59 1.76
N LEU A 163 -20.15 -19.21 1.51
CA LEU A 163 -20.89 -18.22 2.29
C LEU A 163 -21.24 -18.69 3.70
N SER A 164 -21.35 -19.99 3.93
CA SER A 164 -21.57 -20.53 5.28
C SER A 164 -20.41 -20.27 6.24
N TYR A 165 -19.22 -20.04 5.69
CA TYR A 165 -17.97 -19.76 6.42
C TYR A 165 -17.44 -18.36 6.17
N SER A 166 -18.19 -17.52 5.47
CA SER A 166 -17.76 -16.21 5.06
C SER A 166 -18.02 -15.14 6.12
N MET A 167 -18.01 -13.89 5.72
CA MET A 167 -18.23 -12.73 6.57
C MET A 167 -19.59 -12.70 7.30
N GLU A 168 -20.50 -13.58 6.97
CA GLU A 168 -21.83 -13.67 7.59
C GLU A 168 -21.88 -14.55 8.86
N GLY A 169 -20.75 -15.16 9.22
CA GLY A 169 -20.57 -15.83 10.50
C GLY A 169 -20.58 -17.35 10.44
N LEU A 170 -20.09 -17.96 11.49
CA LEU A 170 -20.11 -19.40 11.68
C LEU A 170 -21.53 -19.87 12.00
N ASN A 171 -21.95 -20.91 11.32
CA ASN A 171 -23.18 -21.60 11.66
C ASN A 171 -23.00 -22.27 13.05
N ARG A 172 -23.74 -21.80 14.05
CA ARG A 172 -23.59 -22.24 15.46
C ARG A 172 -23.99 -23.70 15.72
N ASP A 173 -24.61 -24.34 14.74
CA ASP A 173 -25.06 -25.72 14.88
C ASP A 173 -24.03 -26.75 14.43
N GLN A 174 -22.80 -26.34 14.10
CA GLN A 174 -21.73 -27.32 13.92
C GLN A 174 -21.15 -27.69 15.28
N PRO A 175 -21.17 -28.99 15.64
CA PRO A 175 -20.48 -29.42 16.85
C PRO A 175 -19.00 -29.17 16.71
N SER A 176 -18.43 -28.57 17.75
CA SER A 176 -16.99 -28.33 17.91
C SER A 176 -16.19 -29.64 17.85
#